data_168f4984ff0113e334946970c9709cde
#
_entry.id   168f4984ff0113e334946970c9709cde
#
_cell.length_a   1.000
_cell.length_b   1.000
_cell.length_c   1.000
_cell.angle_alpha   90.00
_cell.angle_beta   90.00
_cell.angle_gamma   90.00
#
_symmetry.space_group_name_H-M   'P 1'
#
loop_
_entity.id
_entity.type
_entity.pdbx_description
1 polymer ?
#
loop_
_entity_poly.entity_id
_entity_poly.type
_entity_poly.pdbx_seq_one_letter_code
_entity_poly.pdbx_strand_id
1 'polypeptide(L)'
;MDRHNLQLVIWAVGATLLLGFSRIIPHPPNFTPILAVAVFIPFLTNSWKTAVPITLGAMFIGDLYWGLHSYMAWTYAAVVLSSILALNVKLLTSSILAPVLFFIVTNFGVWTSGYYGYTIEGLIACYIAAIPFFHMTL
;
A
#
# COMPACT_ATOMS: atom_id res chain seq x y z
N MET A 1 -1.40 30.46 7.84
CA MET A 1 -0.78 29.14 8.16
C MET A 1 0.50 29.46 8.93
N ASP A 2 0.67 28.93 10.11
CA ASP A 2 1.88 29.15 10.88
C ASP A 2 3.08 28.39 10.29
N ARG A 3 4.31 28.71 10.72
CA ARG A 3 5.54 28.11 10.18
C ARG A 3 5.59 26.59 10.40
N HIS A 4 5.03 26.11 11.51
CA HIS A 4 5.00 24.67 11.83
C HIS A 4 4.10 23.92 10.84
N ASN A 5 2.88 24.40 10.61
CA ASN A 5 1.95 23.81 9.65
C ASN A 5 2.50 23.84 8.21
N LEU A 6 3.18 24.93 7.83
CA LEU A 6 3.82 25.03 6.52
C LEU A 6 4.92 23.95 6.35
N GLN A 7 5.76 23.75 7.36
CA GLN A 7 6.79 22.72 7.34
C GLN A 7 6.19 21.31 7.20
N LEU A 8 5.13 20.99 7.96
CA LEU A 8 4.45 19.70 7.87
C LEU A 8 3.90 19.44 6.46
N VAL A 9 3.30 20.45 5.83
CA VAL A 9 2.81 20.35 4.45
C VAL A 9 3.96 20.10 3.47
N ILE A 10 5.07 20.85 3.60
CA ILE A 10 6.25 20.67 2.73
C ILE A 10 6.81 19.25 2.86
N TRP A 11 6.94 18.73 4.09
CA TRP A 11 7.40 17.37 4.33
C TRP A 11 6.45 16.32 3.77
N ALA A 12 5.15 16.49 3.96
CA ALA A 12 4.14 15.57 3.43
C ALA A 12 4.16 15.53 1.89
N VAL A 13 4.20 16.70 1.25
CA VAL A 13 4.30 16.81 -0.22
C VAL A 13 5.60 16.20 -0.72
N GLY A 14 6.73 16.53 -0.10
CA GLY A 14 8.04 15.96 -0.46
C GLY A 14 8.06 14.44 -0.34
N ALA A 15 7.55 13.89 0.76
CA ALA A 15 7.43 12.45 0.96
C ALA A 15 6.53 11.78 -0.10
N THR A 16 5.38 12.40 -0.39
CA THR A 16 4.45 11.91 -1.42
C THR A 16 5.11 11.84 -2.80
N LEU A 17 5.84 12.89 -3.20
CA LEU A 17 6.54 12.93 -4.47
C LEU A 17 7.67 11.89 -4.53
N LEU A 18 8.51 11.79 -3.50
CA LEU A 18 9.60 10.81 -3.45
C LEU A 18 9.08 9.38 -3.53
N LEU A 19 8.03 9.06 -2.79
CA LEU A 19 7.37 7.74 -2.84
C LEU A 19 6.71 7.49 -4.20
N GLY A 20 6.05 8.49 -4.78
CA GLY A 20 5.45 8.39 -6.10
C GLY A 20 6.49 8.12 -7.18
N PHE A 21 7.61 8.85 -7.17
CA PHE A 21 8.72 8.61 -8.08
C PHE A 21 9.37 7.24 -7.89
N SER A 22 9.46 6.73 -6.65
CA SER A 22 9.99 5.38 -6.39
C SER A 22 9.18 4.28 -7.10
N ARG A 23 7.91 4.51 -7.38
CA ARG A 23 7.04 3.59 -8.14
C ARG A 23 7.27 3.62 -9.65
N ILE A 24 7.82 4.72 -10.15
CA ILE A 24 8.07 4.92 -11.60
C ILE A 24 9.42 4.33 -11.99
N ILE A 25 10.41 4.40 -11.09
CA ILE A 25 11.74 3.84 -11.33
C ILE A 25 11.64 2.31 -11.46
N PRO A 26 12.34 1.69 -12.43
CA PRO A 26 12.33 0.24 -12.58
C PRO A 26 12.73 -0.49 -11.28
N HIS A 27 11.86 -1.36 -10.81
CA HIS A 27 12.06 -2.17 -9.59
C HIS A 27 11.32 -3.52 -9.73
N PRO A 28 11.68 -4.55 -8.95
CA PRO A 28 10.92 -5.79 -8.91
C PRO A 28 9.45 -5.54 -8.53
N PRO A 29 8.50 -6.36 -9.03
CA PRO A 29 7.08 -6.24 -8.67
C PRO A 29 6.90 -6.21 -7.15
N ASN A 30 6.05 -5.31 -6.66
CA ASN A 30 5.74 -5.06 -5.25
C ASN A 30 6.91 -4.56 -4.37
N PHE A 31 8.11 -4.45 -4.90
CA PHE A 31 9.26 -3.91 -4.17
C PHE A 31 9.20 -2.38 -4.12
N THR A 32 8.32 -1.82 -3.29
CA THR A 32 8.18 -0.38 -3.09
C THR A 32 8.11 -0.04 -1.59
N PRO A 33 8.57 1.15 -1.17
CA PRO A 33 8.53 1.55 0.24
C PRO A 33 7.12 1.95 0.72
N ILE A 34 6.08 1.88 -0.11
CA ILE A 34 4.72 2.34 0.22
C ILE A 34 4.19 1.68 1.49
N LEU A 35 4.25 0.35 1.56
CA LEU A 35 3.71 -0.39 2.69
C LEU A 35 4.52 -0.16 3.98
N ALA A 36 5.84 -0.08 3.85
CA ALA A 36 6.72 0.27 4.98
C ALA A 36 6.37 1.65 5.55
N VAL A 37 6.16 2.65 4.70
CA VAL A 37 5.76 4.00 5.12
C VAL A 37 4.35 4.02 5.70
N ALA A 38 3.42 3.23 5.13
CA ALA A 38 2.06 3.07 5.64
C ALA A 38 2.01 2.51 7.06
N VAL A 39 3.00 1.70 7.45
CA VAL A 39 3.14 1.13 8.80
C VAL A 39 3.95 2.06 9.71
N PHE A 40 5.06 2.62 9.22
CA PHE A 40 6.03 3.33 10.04
C PHE A 40 5.54 4.73 10.47
N ILE A 41 4.90 5.48 9.57
CA ILE A 41 4.39 6.84 9.90
C ILE A 41 3.32 6.79 11.00
N PRO A 42 2.28 5.93 10.95
CA PRO A 42 1.32 5.83 12.04
C PRO A 42 1.95 5.46 13.36
N PHE A 43 2.94 4.56 13.36
CA PHE A 43 3.68 4.19 14.55
C PHE A 43 4.39 5.39 15.18
N LEU A 44 5.05 6.24 14.39
CA LEU A 44 5.74 7.43 14.88
C LEU A 44 4.81 8.56 15.31
N THR A 45 3.71 8.75 14.59
CA THR A 45 2.82 9.91 14.78
C THR A 45 1.59 9.59 15.64
N ASN A 46 1.38 8.32 15.95
CA ASN A 46 0.15 7.80 16.56
C ASN A 46 -1.11 8.22 15.78
N SER A 47 -1.00 8.32 14.44
CA SER A 47 -2.08 8.78 13.57
C SER A 47 -1.97 8.20 12.16
N TRP A 48 -3.01 7.49 11.70
CA TRP A 48 -3.12 7.08 10.30
C TRP A 48 -3.41 8.26 9.35
N LYS A 49 -3.95 9.36 9.88
CA LYS A 49 -4.33 10.55 9.10
C LYS A 49 -3.14 11.24 8.43
N THR A 50 -1.93 11.00 8.91
CA THR A 50 -0.70 11.51 8.28
C THR A 50 -0.20 10.56 7.20
N ALA A 51 -0.21 9.25 7.47
CA ALA A 51 0.31 8.24 6.54
C ALA A 51 -0.56 8.07 5.30
N VAL A 52 -1.88 8.01 5.48
CA VAL A 52 -2.82 7.71 4.40
C VAL A 52 -2.75 8.71 3.24
N PRO A 53 -2.80 10.04 3.44
CA PRO A 53 -2.68 10.98 2.32
C PRO A 53 -1.34 10.87 1.58
N ILE A 54 -0.23 10.64 2.31
CA ILE A 54 1.10 10.50 1.72
C ILE A 54 1.17 9.23 0.85
N THR A 55 0.77 8.10 1.40
CA THR A 55 0.87 6.81 0.70
C THR A 55 -0.11 6.69 -0.45
N LEU A 56 -1.36 7.11 -0.27
CA LEU A 56 -2.36 7.10 -1.35
C LEU A 56 -2.02 8.11 -2.45
N GLY A 57 -1.51 9.29 -2.10
CA GLY A 57 -1.03 10.26 -3.08
C GLY A 57 0.13 9.72 -3.91
N ALA A 58 1.09 9.04 -3.26
CA ALA A 58 2.21 8.38 -3.94
C ALA A 58 1.74 7.23 -4.84
N MET A 59 0.77 6.42 -4.38
CA MET A 59 0.16 5.37 -5.21
C MET A 59 -0.51 5.96 -6.44
N PHE A 60 -1.29 7.03 -6.26
CA PHE A 60 -1.99 7.69 -7.36
C PHE A 60 -1.03 8.25 -8.42
N ILE A 61 0.10 8.85 -8.01
CA ILE A 61 1.15 9.30 -8.95
C ILE A 61 1.67 8.12 -9.79
N GLY A 62 1.98 6.99 -9.16
CA GLY A 62 2.40 5.79 -9.87
C GLY A 62 1.34 5.24 -10.82
N ASP A 63 0.09 5.21 -10.37
CA ASP A 63 -1.03 4.68 -11.16
C ASP A 63 -1.41 5.60 -12.33
N LEU A 64 -1.18 6.92 -12.23
CA LEU A 64 -1.29 7.84 -13.36
C LEU A 64 -0.23 7.56 -14.43
N TYR A 65 0.97 7.13 -14.03
CA TYR A 65 2.06 6.82 -14.96
C TYR A 65 1.88 5.44 -15.62
N TRP A 66 1.58 4.41 -14.82
CA TRP A 66 1.46 3.02 -15.29
C TRP A 66 0.08 2.67 -15.84
N GLY A 67 -0.91 3.49 -15.58
CA GLY A 67 -2.32 3.29 -15.95
C GLY A 67 -3.20 2.87 -14.78
N LEU A 68 -4.46 3.28 -14.86
CA LEU A 68 -5.48 2.94 -13.88
C LEU A 68 -5.94 1.49 -14.10
N HIS A 69 -6.19 0.76 -13.02
CA HIS A 69 -6.61 -0.64 -13.08
C HIS A 69 -7.85 -0.92 -12.22
N SER A 70 -8.61 -1.95 -12.58
CA SER A 70 -9.93 -2.24 -11.99
C SER A 70 -9.91 -2.56 -10.49
N TYR A 71 -8.78 -3.06 -9.95
CA TYR A 71 -8.62 -3.42 -8.54
C TYR A 71 -7.90 -2.35 -7.69
N MET A 72 -7.77 -1.10 -8.20
CA MET A 72 -7.16 0.03 -7.43
C MET A 72 -7.80 0.21 -6.06
N ALA A 73 -9.13 0.13 -5.97
CA ALA A 73 -9.84 0.30 -4.71
C ALA A 73 -9.36 -0.70 -3.64
N TRP A 74 -9.07 -1.93 -4.03
CA TRP A 74 -8.57 -2.98 -3.12
C TRP A 74 -7.14 -2.71 -2.67
N THR A 75 -6.24 -2.29 -3.57
CA THR A 75 -4.86 -1.93 -3.22
C THR A 75 -4.81 -0.71 -2.30
N TYR A 76 -5.62 0.30 -2.56
CA TYR A 76 -5.71 1.49 -1.72
C TYR A 76 -6.31 1.16 -0.34
N ALA A 77 -7.39 0.35 -0.31
CA ALA A 77 -7.97 -0.13 0.94
C ALA A 77 -6.95 -0.94 1.77
N ALA A 78 -6.16 -1.80 1.13
CA ALA A 78 -5.12 -2.57 1.81
C ALA A 78 -4.06 -1.68 2.49
N VAL A 79 -3.64 -0.60 1.84
CA VAL A 79 -2.70 0.38 2.43
C VAL A 79 -3.32 1.12 3.61
N VAL A 80 -4.58 1.55 3.49
CA VAL A 80 -5.32 2.20 4.59
C VAL A 80 -5.46 1.25 5.79
N LEU A 81 -5.87 0.01 5.54
CA LEU A 81 -6.01 -1.01 6.58
C LEU A 81 -4.67 -1.32 7.26
N SER A 82 -3.57 -1.36 6.51
CA SER A 82 -2.22 -1.53 7.05
C SER A 82 -1.82 -0.37 7.97
N SER A 83 -2.17 0.87 7.61
CA SER A 83 -1.93 2.06 8.44
C SER A 83 -2.75 2.04 9.74
N ILE A 84 -3.98 1.55 9.69
CA ILE A 84 -4.84 1.39 10.87
C ILE A 84 -4.32 0.25 11.75
N LEU A 85 -3.90 -0.87 11.16
CA LEU A 85 -3.30 -1.99 11.88
C LEU A 85 -2.09 -1.55 12.70
N ALA A 86 -1.22 -0.70 12.12
CA ALA A 86 -0.02 -0.20 12.79
C ALA A 86 -0.28 0.61 14.07
N LEU A 87 -1.47 1.17 14.25
CA LEU A 87 -1.88 1.86 15.48
C LEU A 87 -2.27 0.91 16.61
N ASN A 88 -2.64 -0.34 16.28
CA ASN A 88 -3.24 -1.27 17.23
C ASN A 88 -2.29 -2.39 17.67
N VAL A 89 -1.12 -2.51 17.01
CA VAL A 89 -0.14 -3.55 17.32
C VAL A 89 1.29 -2.97 17.33
N LYS A 90 2.22 -3.71 17.94
CA LYS A 90 3.64 -3.32 18.00
C LYS A 90 4.22 -3.23 16.58
N LEU A 91 5.22 -2.37 16.38
CA LEU A 91 5.86 -2.15 15.08
C LEU A 91 6.32 -3.46 14.42
N LEU A 92 7.03 -4.32 15.14
CA LEU A 92 7.49 -5.60 14.60
C LEU A 92 6.32 -6.49 14.16
N THR A 93 5.24 -6.53 14.93
CA THR A 93 4.04 -7.30 14.58
C THR A 93 3.35 -6.71 13.35
N SER A 94 3.21 -5.38 13.27
CA SER A 94 2.60 -4.72 12.11
C SER A 94 3.45 -4.86 10.86
N SER A 95 4.78 -4.86 10.97
CA SER A 95 5.69 -5.09 9.84
C SER A 95 5.54 -6.48 9.20
N ILE A 96 5.10 -7.48 9.97
CA ILE A 96 4.82 -8.82 9.47
C ILE A 96 3.36 -8.95 8.99
N LEU A 97 2.41 -8.42 9.77
CA LEU A 97 0.99 -8.57 9.47
C LEU A 97 0.51 -7.69 8.32
N ALA A 98 1.10 -6.50 8.11
CA ALA A 98 0.69 -5.61 7.04
C ALA A 98 0.95 -6.19 5.64
N PRO A 99 2.10 -6.81 5.32
CA PRO A 99 2.29 -7.55 4.06
C PRO A 99 1.29 -8.70 3.88
N VAL A 100 0.97 -9.44 4.95
CA VAL A 100 -0.04 -10.52 4.90
C VAL A 100 -1.42 -9.95 4.60
N LEU A 101 -1.81 -8.89 5.31
CA LEU A 101 -3.08 -8.19 5.08
C LEU A 101 -3.15 -7.65 3.65
N PHE A 102 -2.09 -7.00 3.19
CA PHE A 102 -1.98 -6.47 1.84
C PHE A 102 -2.14 -7.60 0.81
N PHE A 103 -1.42 -8.71 0.96
CA PHE A 103 -1.51 -9.88 0.09
C PHE A 103 -2.96 -10.42 0.02
N ILE A 104 -3.62 -10.58 1.17
CA ILE A 104 -4.99 -11.10 1.23
C ILE A 104 -5.96 -10.15 0.50
N VAL A 105 -5.93 -8.87 0.83
CA VAL A 105 -6.91 -7.89 0.32
C VAL A 105 -6.70 -7.63 -1.17
N THR A 106 -5.47 -7.47 -1.63
CA THR A 106 -5.19 -7.15 -3.04
C THR A 106 -5.47 -8.32 -3.96
N ASN A 107 -5.15 -9.55 -3.56
CA ASN A 107 -5.42 -10.73 -4.39
C ASN A 107 -6.91 -11.09 -4.41
N PHE A 108 -7.64 -10.82 -3.34
CA PHE A 108 -9.10 -10.86 -3.40
C PHE A 108 -9.62 -9.85 -4.43
N GLY A 109 -9.07 -8.64 -4.47
CA GLY A 109 -9.38 -7.64 -5.49
C GLY A 109 -9.09 -8.11 -6.92
N VAL A 110 -7.95 -8.77 -7.15
CA VAL A 110 -7.63 -9.37 -8.46
C VAL A 110 -8.64 -10.44 -8.83
N TRP A 111 -9.02 -11.31 -7.90
CA TRP A 111 -10.06 -12.32 -8.16
C TRP A 111 -11.41 -11.68 -8.53
N THR A 112 -11.81 -10.57 -7.88
CA THR A 112 -13.06 -9.85 -8.20
C THR A 112 -13.07 -9.22 -9.61
N SER A 113 -11.91 -9.12 -10.28
CA SER A 113 -11.85 -8.69 -11.68
C SER A 113 -12.32 -9.76 -12.67
N GLY A 114 -12.53 -11.00 -12.21
CA GLY A 114 -12.99 -12.14 -13.02
C GLY A 114 -11.90 -12.84 -13.83
N TYR A 115 -10.64 -12.38 -13.76
CA TYR A 115 -9.53 -12.95 -14.53
C TYR A 115 -9.32 -14.45 -14.28
N TYR A 116 -9.55 -14.91 -13.04
CA TYR A 116 -9.45 -16.32 -12.64
C TYR A 116 -10.81 -17.05 -12.64
N GLY A 117 -11.90 -16.39 -13.07
CA GLY A 117 -13.27 -16.88 -12.89
C GLY A 117 -13.80 -16.66 -11.47
N TYR A 118 -15.14 -16.60 -11.35
CA TYR A 118 -15.83 -16.34 -10.06
C TYR A 118 -16.15 -17.65 -9.31
N THR A 119 -15.20 -18.56 -9.26
CA THR A 119 -15.33 -19.86 -8.57
C THR A 119 -14.35 -19.97 -7.42
N ILE A 120 -14.53 -20.96 -6.55
CA ILE A 120 -13.58 -21.25 -5.46
C ILE A 120 -12.22 -21.68 -6.03
N GLU A 121 -12.23 -22.50 -7.08
CA GLU A 121 -11.02 -22.92 -7.78
C GLU A 121 -10.26 -21.71 -8.36
N GLY A 122 -10.98 -20.74 -8.94
CA GLY A 122 -10.43 -19.49 -9.43
C GLY A 122 -9.82 -18.63 -8.32
N LEU A 123 -10.48 -18.58 -7.16
CA LEU A 123 -9.94 -17.89 -5.97
C LEU A 123 -8.63 -18.54 -5.51
N ILE A 124 -8.59 -19.85 -5.39
CA ILE A 124 -7.40 -20.59 -5.00
C ILE A 124 -6.28 -20.38 -6.03
N ALA A 125 -6.58 -20.49 -7.32
CA ALA A 125 -5.60 -20.24 -8.39
C ALA A 125 -5.01 -18.83 -8.34
N CYS A 126 -5.83 -17.81 -8.07
CA CYS A 126 -5.41 -16.42 -7.92
C CYS A 126 -4.37 -16.29 -6.78
N TYR A 127 -4.66 -16.82 -5.60
CA TYR A 127 -3.74 -16.76 -4.46
C TYR A 127 -2.47 -17.57 -4.68
N ILE A 128 -2.55 -18.76 -5.28
CA ILE A 128 -1.35 -19.57 -5.61
C ILE A 128 -0.45 -18.80 -6.60
N ALA A 129 -1.02 -18.19 -7.63
CA ALA A 129 -0.26 -17.41 -8.61
C ALA A 129 0.40 -16.17 -7.99
N ALA A 130 -0.12 -15.65 -6.88
CA ALA A 130 0.42 -14.50 -6.18
C ALA A 130 1.57 -14.82 -5.21
N ILE A 131 1.74 -16.08 -4.78
CA ILE A 131 2.78 -16.47 -3.81
C ILE A 131 4.19 -16.02 -4.21
N PRO A 132 4.64 -16.15 -5.49
CA PRO A 132 5.98 -15.70 -5.89
C PRO A 132 6.25 -14.22 -5.66
N PHE A 133 5.22 -13.39 -5.61
CA PHE A 133 5.34 -11.94 -5.40
C PHE A 133 5.24 -11.54 -3.92
N PHE A 134 4.76 -12.42 -3.06
CA PHE A 134 4.56 -12.13 -1.64
C PHE A 134 5.88 -11.83 -0.91
N HIS A 135 6.95 -12.59 -1.19
CA HIS A 135 8.25 -12.37 -0.56
C HIS A 135 8.88 -11.00 -0.89
N MET A 136 8.45 -10.35 -1.96
CA MET A 136 8.90 -9.00 -2.32
C MET A 136 8.13 -7.90 -1.57
N THR A 137 7.04 -8.27 -0.92
CA THR A 137 6.22 -7.36 -0.09
C THR A 137 6.65 -7.38 1.38
N LEU A 138 7.34 -8.43 1.81
CA LEU A 138 7.93 -8.58 3.15
C LEU A 138 9.19 -7.75 3.30
#